data_d80697b033f992c9dc4c1ce9bbf1ed3a
#
_entry.id   d80697b033f992c9dc4c1ce9bbf1ed3a
#
_cell.length_a   1.000
_cell.length_b   1.000
_cell.length_c   1.000
_cell.angle_alpha   90.00
_cell.angle_beta   90.00
_cell.angle_gamma   90.00
#
_symmetry.space_group_name_H-M   'P 1'
#
loop_
_entity.id
_entity.type
_entity.pdbx_description
1 polymer ?
#
loop_
_entity_poly.entity_id
_entity_poly.type
_entity_poly.pdbx_seq_one_letter_code
_entity_poly.pdbx_strand_id
1 'polypeptide(L)'
;VINESIAKLVKYGENAGLVSGLDKIYATNRILEVMQISDYEEPEQIPETPDLEETLNELLDDAAKRGLLEHNSVVYRDLFDTKLMDCLMPRPGEVVKKFEELYAKSPQEATDYFYKLSQDSNYIRRYRIAKDIRWSVPSAYGDIDISINLSKPEKDPKAIAAAKLAKQSGYPKCLLCKENVGYAGRVNHPARQNHRIIPLTINQTEWGFQYSPYVYYNEHCIVFNFQHNPMKIERATFVKLFDFIKLFPHYFIGSNADLPIVGGSILSHDHYQGGHYTFAMAKAPIERHFTIKGYEDVETGIVKWPLSVIRIRHKDEKRLIDLAEHILNCWRGYTDEDAFVFAETDGEPHNTITPIARKVGDTFELDLALRNNITTDECPLGVYHPHAQYHHIKKENIGLIEVMGLAILPARLKDELEELSKCLVEGKDVRAVAELEKHADWVDEFLPRHPELNSENVMDILKEEVGKVFVGVLEDAGVYKCTEEGRSAFAKFMETL
;
A
#
# COMPACT_ATOMS: atom_id res chain seq x y z
N VAL A 1 16.16 8.30 -35.71
CA VAL A 1 15.40 8.47 -34.46
C VAL A 1 15.08 7.11 -33.81
N ILE A 2 14.37 6.17 -34.49
CA ILE A 2 13.96 4.91 -33.86
C ILE A 2 15.14 4.02 -33.42
N ASN A 3 16.18 3.90 -34.26
CA ASN A 3 17.39 3.15 -33.93
C ASN A 3 18.08 3.72 -32.68
N GLU A 4 18.10 5.05 -32.59
CA GLU A 4 18.64 5.76 -31.44
C GLU A 4 17.84 5.47 -30.15
N SER A 5 16.50 5.47 -30.21
CA SER A 5 15.65 5.15 -29.06
C SER A 5 15.82 3.70 -28.61
N ILE A 6 15.99 2.76 -29.55
CA ILE A 6 16.30 1.36 -29.25
C ILE A 6 17.66 1.25 -28.56
N ALA A 7 18.69 1.90 -29.11
CA ALA A 7 20.02 1.89 -28.49
C ALA A 7 20.05 2.54 -27.09
N LYS A 8 19.30 3.64 -26.90
CA LYS A 8 19.11 4.25 -25.57
C LYS A 8 18.50 3.27 -24.56
N LEU A 9 17.47 2.51 -24.94
CA LEU A 9 16.83 1.55 -24.05
C LEU A 9 17.80 0.42 -23.65
N VAL A 10 18.58 -0.11 -24.61
CA VAL A 10 19.61 -1.12 -24.32
C VAL A 10 20.70 -0.56 -23.42
N LYS A 11 21.16 0.67 -23.69
CA LYS A 11 22.16 1.36 -22.85
C LYS A 11 21.66 1.57 -21.43
N TYR A 12 20.39 1.94 -21.27
CA TYR A 12 19.75 1.99 -19.95
C TYR A 12 19.82 0.63 -19.23
N GLY A 13 19.49 -0.46 -19.94
CA GLY A 13 19.56 -1.81 -19.39
C GLY A 13 20.97 -2.21 -18.93
N GLU A 14 22.01 -1.84 -19.72
CA GLU A 14 23.41 -2.06 -19.34
C GLU A 14 23.77 -1.25 -18.08
N ASN A 15 23.44 0.05 -18.06
CA ASN A 15 23.73 0.94 -16.92
C ASN A 15 23.03 0.50 -15.63
N ALA A 16 21.81 -0.02 -15.74
CA ALA A 16 21.05 -0.53 -14.61
C ALA A 16 21.48 -1.93 -14.15
N GLY A 17 22.36 -2.60 -14.91
CA GLY A 17 22.79 -3.96 -14.61
C GLY A 17 21.75 -5.04 -14.95
N LEU A 18 20.75 -4.72 -15.76
CA LEU A 18 19.77 -5.67 -16.27
C LEU A 18 20.30 -6.50 -17.42
N VAL A 19 21.12 -5.89 -18.27
CA VAL A 19 21.70 -6.47 -19.48
C VAL A 19 23.21 -6.53 -19.34
N SER A 20 23.80 -7.71 -19.50
CA SER A 20 25.26 -7.86 -19.60
C SER A 20 25.76 -7.50 -21.00
N GLY A 21 27.05 -7.25 -21.15
CA GLY A 21 27.64 -7.00 -22.47
C GLY A 21 27.42 -8.17 -23.44
N LEU A 22 27.33 -9.40 -22.95
CA LEU A 22 27.03 -10.59 -23.74
C LEU A 22 25.59 -10.65 -24.24
N ASP A 23 24.67 -10.03 -23.52
CA ASP A 23 23.24 -10.04 -23.83
C ASP A 23 22.79 -8.84 -24.68
N LYS A 24 23.68 -7.88 -24.94
CA LYS A 24 23.36 -6.63 -25.66
C LYS A 24 22.68 -6.88 -27.00
N ILE A 25 23.28 -7.73 -27.83
CA ILE A 25 22.75 -8.06 -29.17
C ILE A 25 21.41 -8.77 -29.05
N TYR A 26 21.29 -9.72 -28.12
CA TYR A 26 20.05 -10.43 -27.87
C TYR A 26 18.92 -9.47 -27.46
N ALA A 27 19.18 -8.58 -26.51
CA ALA A 27 18.22 -7.57 -26.05
C ALA A 27 17.77 -6.66 -27.20
N THR A 28 18.74 -6.16 -28.01
CA THR A 28 18.44 -5.34 -29.18
C THR A 28 17.51 -6.06 -30.14
N ASN A 29 17.79 -7.32 -30.48
CA ASN A 29 16.97 -8.10 -31.41
C ASN A 29 15.57 -8.40 -30.83
N ARG A 30 15.45 -8.59 -29.53
CA ARG A 30 14.15 -8.73 -28.86
C ARG A 30 13.31 -7.45 -28.93
N ILE A 31 13.95 -6.30 -28.78
CA ILE A 31 13.27 -5.00 -28.92
C ILE A 31 12.82 -4.79 -30.37
N LEU A 32 13.67 -5.12 -31.34
CA LEU A 32 13.31 -5.07 -32.77
C LEU A 32 12.07 -5.92 -33.09
N GLU A 33 12.00 -7.13 -32.52
CA GLU A 33 10.84 -8.00 -32.67
C GLU A 33 9.57 -7.38 -32.09
N VAL A 34 9.62 -6.85 -30.86
CA VAL A 34 8.48 -6.17 -30.21
C VAL A 34 8.04 -4.96 -31.01
N MET A 35 8.99 -4.17 -31.52
CA MET A 35 8.74 -2.99 -32.32
C MET A 35 8.36 -3.32 -33.80
N GLN A 36 8.41 -4.62 -34.18
CA GLN A 36 8.17 -5.04 -35.56
C GLN A 36 9.05 -4.27 -36.57
N ILE A 37 10.34 -4.18 -36.27
CA ILE A 37 11.37 -3.54 -37.12
C ILE A 37 12.31 -4.62 -37.58
N SER A 38 12.52 -4.68 -38.92
CA SER A 38 13.37 -5.69 -39.56
C SER A 38 14.77 -5.22 -39.89
N ASP A 39 15.05 -3.92 -39.78
CA ASP A 39 16.34 -3.31 -40.12
C ASP A 39 16.82 -2.39 -38.98
N TYR A 40 18.11 -2.46 -38.68
CA TYR A 40 18.68 -1.72 -37.56
C TYR A 40 20.14 -1.33 -37.85
N GLU A 41 20.44 -0.06 -37.66
CA GLU A 41 21.79 0.47 -37.69
C GLU A 41 22.14 1.07 -36.34
N GLU A 42 23.21 0.60 -35.71
CA GLU A 42 23.64 1.11 -34.42
C GLU A 42 24.08 2.60 -34.55
N PRO A 43 23.51 3.51 -33.75
CA PRO A 43 23.84 4.91 -33.79
C PRO A 43 25.31 5.15 -33.40
N GLU A 44 25.96 6.11 -34.05
CA GLU A 44 27.34 6.49 -33.70
C GLU A 44 27.45 7.10 -32.29
N GLN A 45 26.42 7.80 -31.86
CA GLN A 45 26.36 8.47 -30.55
C GLN A 45 24.99 8.37 -29.91
N ILE A 46 24.97 8.09 -28.63
CA ILE A 46 23.80 8.14 -27.75
C ILE A 46 24.23 8.74 -26.40
N PRO A 47 23.29 9.29 -25.59
CA PRO A 47 23.59 9.73 -24.23
C PRO A 47 24.20 8.62 -23.38
N GLU A 48 25.21 8.96 -22.56
CA GLU A 48 25.82 8.00 -21.61
C GLU A 48 24.80 7.51 -20.54
N THR A 49 23.89 8.37 -20.15
CA THR A 49 22.83 8.07 -19.17
C THR A 49 21.46 8.43 -19.77
N PRO A 50 20.88 7.55 -20.62
CA PRO A 50 19.56 7.80 -21.18
C PRO A 50 18.48 7.88 -20.09
N ASP A 51 17.56 8.82 -20.24
CA ASP A 51 16.37 8.88 -19.41
C ASP A 51 15.36 7.80 -19.84
N LEU A 52 14.88 7.02 -18.88
CA LEU A 52 13.98 5.89 -19.18
C LEU A 52 12.60 6.35 -19.65
N GLU A 53 12.01 7.35 -18.97
CA GLU A 53 10.66 7.84 -19.32
C GLU A 53 10.67 8.43 -20.73
N GLU A 54 11.65 9.28 -21.04
CA GLU A 54 11.80 9.89 -22.37
C GLU A 54 11.99 8.80 -23.43
N THR A 55 12.91 7.86 -23.20
CA THR A 55 13.22 6.77 -24.15
C THR A 55 11.99 5.88 -24.41
N LEU A 56 11.27 5.49 -23.38
CA LEU A 56 10.04 4.71 -23.54
C LEU A 56 8.95 5.50 -24.28
N ASN A 57 8.80 6.79 -24.00
CA ASN A 57 7.82 7.64 -24.71
C ASN A 57 8.17 7.76 -26.20
N GLU A 58 9.43 7.91 -26.58
CA GLU A 58 9.86 7.91 -27.98
C GLU A 58 9.45 6.61 -28.70
N LEU A 59 9.69 5.45 -28.07
CA LEU A 59 9.33 4.14 -28.61
C LEU A 59 7.83 3.94 -28.70
N LEU A 60 7.09 4.37 -27.68
CA LEU A 60 5.63 4.28 -27.62
C LEU A 60 4.95 5.20 -28.65
N ASP A 61 5.48 6.39 -28.87
CA ASP A 61 4.99 7.32 -29.89
C ASP A 61 5.18 6.75 -31.30
N ASP A 62 6.35 6.14 -31.57
CA ASP A 62 6.60 5.44 -32.83
C ASP A 62 5.65 4.25 -33.02
N ALA A 63 5.48 3.43 -31.97
CA ALA A 63 4.56 2.28 -31.99
C ALA A 63 3.12 2.73 -32.25
N ALA A 64 2.67 3.83 -31.62
CA ALA A 64 1.33 4.38 -31.83
C ALA A 64 1.14 4.87 -33.26
N LYS A 65 2.11 5.59 -33.82
CA LYS A 65 2.08 6.08 -35.20
C LYS A 65 2.02 4.96 -36.23
N ARG A 66 2.67 3.83 -35.96
CA ARG A 66 2.67 2.65 -36.83
C ARG A 66 1.51 1.70 -36.60
N GLY A 67 0.60 2.01 -35.66
CA GLY A 67 -0.58 1.22 -35.39
C GLY A 67 -0.31 -0.08 -34.60
N LEU A 68 0.79 -0.14 -33.86
CA LEU A 68 1.10 -1.29 -32.99
C LEU A 68 0.31 -1.30 -31.68
N LEU A 69 -0.24 -0.13 -31.29
CA LEU A 69 -1.12 0.01 -30.15
C LEU A 69 -2.57 0.00 -30.63
N GLU A 70 -3.43 -0.75 -29.95
CA GLU A 70 -4.87 -0.75 -30.29
C GLU A 70 -5.48 0.65 -30.07
N HIS A 71 -5.10 1.32 -28.99
CA HIS A 71 -5.40 2.72 -28.72
C HIS A 71 -4.17 3.41 -28.10
N ASN A 72 -3.99 4.69 -28.40
CA ASN A 72 -2.90 5.49 -27.79
C ASN A 72 -3.38 6.08 -26.45
N SER A 73 -3.60 5.22 -25.47
CA SER A 73 -3.96 5.59 -24.10
C SER A 73 -3.02 4.97 -23.09
N VAL A 74 -3.04 5.47 -21.86
CA VAL A 74 -2.13 5.02 -20.78
C VAL A 74 -2.17 3.50 -20.59
N VAL A 75 -3.36 2.89 -20.61
CA VAL A 75 -3.52 1.44 -20.42
C VAL A 75 -2.78 0.64 -21.50
N TYR A 76 -2.97 0.99 -22.77
CA TYR A 76 -2.32 0.29 -23.89
C TYR A 76 -0.83 0.60 -23.97
N ARG A 77 -0.42 1.84 -23.66
CA ARG A 77 0.99 2.21 -23.54
C ARG A 77 1.69 1.40 -22.45
N ASP A 78 1.05 1.20 -21.30
CA ASP A 78 1.60 0.39 -20.21
C ASP A 78 1.71 -1.10 -20.55
N LEU A 79 0.78 -1.63 -21.32
CA LEU A 79 0.88 -3.00 -21.84
C LEU A 79 2.08 -3.16 -22.78
N PHE A 80 2.35 -2.14 -23.59
CA PHE A 80 3.41 -2.20 -24.59
C PHE A 80 4.81 -1.90 -23.99
N ASP A 81 4.93 -0.90 -23.13
CA ASP A 81 6.23 -0.57 -22.53
C ASP A 81 6.73 -1.69 -21.58
N THR A 82 5.83 -2.38 -20.90
CA THR A 82 6.18 -3.56 -20.12
C THR A 82 6.75 -4.68 -20.98
N LYS A 83 6.22 -4.86 -22.19
CA LYS A 83 6.75 -5.77 -23.20
C LYS A 83 8.16 -5.38 -23.65
N LEU A 84 8.42 -4.08 -23.84
CA LEU A 84 9.76 -3.56 -24.14
C LEU A 84 10.72 -3.82 -22.99
N MET A 85 10.32 -3.53 -21.76
CA MET A 85 11.15 -3.76 -20.58
C MET A 85 11.49 -5.23 -20.37
N ASP A 86 10.60 -6.15 -20.72
CA ASP A 86 10.86 -7.60 -20.65
C ASP A 86 12.08 -8.02 -21.48
N CYS A 87 12.34 -7.32 -22.58
CA CYS A 87 13.52 -7.57 -23.43
C CYS A 87 14.85 -7.37 -22.69
N LEU A 88 14.84 -6.60 -21.61
CA LEU A 88 16.02 -6.31 -20.78
C LEU A 88 16.13 -7.19 -19.53
N MET A 89 15.06 -7.95 -19.21
CA MET A 89 14.95 -8.59 -17.91
C MET A 89 15.73 -9.90 -17.81
N PRO A 90 16.47 -10.10 -16.69
CA PRO A 90 16.93 -11.45 -16.35
C PRO A 90 15.76 -12.38 -16.09
N ARG A 91 15.94 -13.65 -16.34
CA ARG A 91 14.90 -14.65 -16.09
C ARG A 91 14.62 -14.82 -14.59
N PRO A 92 13.40 -15.26 -14.20
CA PRO A 92 13.04 -15.46 -12.80
C PRO A 92 14.04 -16.30 -12.02
N GLY A 93 14.55 -17.39 -12.57
CA GLY A 93 15.52 -18.23 -11.89
C GLY A 93 16.86 -17.55 -11.62
N GLU A 94 17.30 -16.67 -12.50
CA GLU A 94 18.54 -15.88 -12.32
C GLU A 94 18.36 -14.85 -11.19
N VAL A 95 17.19 -14.20 -11.14
CA VAL A 95 16.86 -13.24 -10.08
C VAL A 95 16.81 -13.93 -8.72
N VAL A 96 16.14 -15.07 -8.62
CA VAL A 96 16.05 -15.85 -7.37
C VAL A 96 17.44 -16.31 -6.92
N LYS A 97 18.24 -16.85 -7.83
CA LYS A 97 19.62 -17.27 -7.52
C LYS A 97 20.46 -16.11 -6.97
N LYS A 98 20.42 -14.95 -7.63
CA LYS A 98 21.13 -13.76 -7.19
C LYS A 98 20.65 -13.26 -5.83
N PHE A 99 19.35 -13.27 -5.60
CA PHE A 99 18.77 -12.94 -4.31
C PHE A 99 19.29 -13.87 -3.18
N GLU A 100 19.29 -15.17 -3.42
CA GLU A 100 19.77 -16.18 -2.45
C GLU A 100 21.26 -16.02 -2.15
N GLU A 101 22.09 -15.76 -3.17
CA GLU A 101 23.52 -15.49 -3.01
C GLU A 101 23.77 -14.26 -2.12
N LEU A 102 23.01 -13.18 -2.33
CA LEU A 102 23.10 -11.96 -1.51
C LEU A 102 22.51 -12.17 -0.11
N TYR A 103 21.42 -12.91 0.00
CA TYR A 103 20.81 -13.25 1.30
C TYR A 103 21.78 -14.04 2.20
N ALA A 104 22.61 -14.89 1.63
CA ALA A 104 23.65 -15.59 2.37
C ALA A 104 24.69 -14.64 2.99
N LYS A 105 24.84 -13.44 2.45
CA LYS A 105 25.68 -12.38 3.04
C LYS A 105 24.91 -11.58 4.08
N SER A 106 23.76 -11.03 3.70
CA SER A 106 22.83 -10.39 4.64
C SER A 106 21.42 -10.29 4.02
N PRO A 107 20.36 -10.36 4.84
CA PRO A 107 18.99 -10.11 4.36
C PRO A 107 18.83 -8.75 3.69
N GLN A 108 19.50 -7.72 4.19
CA GLN A 108 19.39 -6.37 3.65
C GLN A 108 20.02 -6.26 2.27
N GLU A 109 21.18 -6.86 2.02
CA GLU A 109 21.78 -6.86 0.68
C GLU A 109 20.85 -7.52 -0.35
N ALA A 110 20.16 -8.58 0.03
CA ALA A 110 19.19 -9.24 -0.84
C ALA A 110 17.98 -8.35 -1.14
N THR A 111 17.40 -7.71 -0.12
CA THR A 111 16.25 -6.80 -0.31
C THR A 111 16.66 -5.53 -1.07
N ASP A 112 17.84 -4.98 -0.84
CA ASP A 112 18.38 -3.83 -1.58
C ASP A 112 18.49 -4.15 -3.08
N TYR A 113 19.04 -5.33 -3.42
CA TYR A 113 19.11 -5.80 -4.81
C TYR A 113 17.71 -5.95 -5.43
N PHE A 114 16.80 -6.60 -4.75
CA PHE A 114 15.47 -6.88 -5.29
C PHE A 114 14.61 -5.61 -5.42
N TYR A 115 14.74 -4.68 -4.49
CA TYR A 115 14.08 -3.38 -4.60
C TYR A 115 14.62 -2.56 -5.77
N LYS A 116 15.94 -2.50 -5.92
CA LYS A 116 16.58 -1.85 -7.06
C LYS A 116 16.13 -2.47 -8.39
N LEU A 117 16.13 -3.79 -8.50
CA LEU A 117 15.61 -4.50 -9.68
C LEU A 117 14.16 -4.12 -9.99
N SER A 118 13.31 -4.07 -8.97
CA SER A 118 11.90 -3.72 -9.11
C SER A 118 11.69 -2.28 -9.60
N GLN A 119 12.60 -1.38 -9.28
CA GLN A 119 12.64 0.00 -9.78
C GLN A 119 13.23 0.09 -11.20
N ASP A 120 14.39 -0.50 -11.42
CA ASP A 120 15.10 -0.44 -12.70
C ASP A 120 14.35 -1.14 -13.84
N SER A 121 13.59 -2.18 -13.51
CA SER A 121 12.71 -2.89 -14.45
C SER A 121 11.46 -2.11 -14.89
N ASN A 122 11.25 -0.93 -14.31
CA ASN A 122 10.02 -0.16 -14.50
C ASN A 122 8.73 -0.85 -14.00
N TYR A 123 8.87 -1.93 -13.23
CA TYR A 123 7.75 -2.48 -12.47
C TYR A 123 7.25 -1.45 -11.45
N ILE A 124 8.18 -0.83 -10.71
CA ILE A 124 7.95 0.38 -9.94
C ILE A 124 8.28 1.57 -10.85
N ARG A 125 7.26 2.30 -11.28
CA ARG A 125 7.41 3.44 -12.19
C ARG A 125 7.79 4.69 -11.40
N ARG A 126 9.09 4.87 -11.15
CA ARG A 126 9.62 5.95 -10.29
C ARG A 126 9.12 7.34 -10.70
N TYR A 127 9.04 7.62 -12.00
CA TYR A 127 8.58 8.91 -12.51
C TYR A 127 7.10 9.19 -12.24
N ARG A 128 6.26 8.16 -12.09
CA ARG A 128 4.87 8.31 -11.65
C ARG A 128 4.77 8.53 -10.15
N ILE A 129 5.51 7.75 -9.38
CA ILE A 129 5.54 7.85 -7.91
C ILE A 129 6.08 9.22 -7.46
N ALA A 130 7.04 9.78 -8.20
CA ALA A 130 7.56 11.12 -7.94
C ALA A 130 6.49 12.23 -8.04
N LYS A 131 5.35 11.98 -8.66
CA LYS A 131 4.22 12.91 -8.74
C LYS A 131 3.32 12.86 -7.52
N ASP A 132 3.40 11.81 -6.69
CA ASP A 132 2.62 11.71 -5.46
C ASP A 132 2.95 12.88 -4.53
N ILE A 133 1.92 13.44 -3.92
CA ILE A 133 2.07 14.54 -2.97
C ILE A 133 2.10 13.96 -1.57
N ARG A 134 3.17 14.23 -0.81
CA ARG A 134 3.39 13.69 0.52
C ARG A 134 3.77 14.79 1.50
N TRP A 135 3.18 14.74 2.69
CA TRP A 135 3.54 15.61 3.81
C TRP A 135 3.21 14.93 5.14
N SER A 136 3.65 15.52 6.24
CA SER A 136 3.33 15.09 7.61
C SER A 136 2.66 16.21 8.39
N VAL A 137 1.77 15.84 9.30
CA VAL A 137 1.05 16.77 10.16
C VAL A 137 1.21 16.33 11.61
N PRO A 138 1.66 17.20 12.52
CA PRO A 138 1.72 16.89 13.93
C PRO A 138 0.32 16.70 14.53
N SER A 139 0.18 15.75 15.43
CA SER A 139 -1.06 15.46 16.14
C SER A 139 -0.80 15.10 17.60
N ALA A 140 -1.87 14.92 18.38
CA ALA A 140 -1.76 14.42 19.74
C ALA A 140 -1.18 13.00 19.84
N TYR A 141 -1.13 12.28 18.71
CA TYR A 141 -0.65 10.91 18.60
C TYR A 141 0.73 10.79 17.93
N GLY A 142 1.37 11.88 17.62
CA GLY A 142 2.59 11.96 16.83
C GLY A 142 2.35 12.50 15.43
N ASP A 143 3.38 12.48 14.60
CA ASP A 143 3.32 12.98 13.23
C ASP A 143 2.61 11.98 12.32
N ILE A 144 1.51 12.39 11.72
CA ILE A 144 0.72 11.58 10.79
C ILE A 144 1.19 11.86 9.37
N ASP A 145 1.50 10.80 8.63
CA ASP A 145 1.89 10.90 7.24
C ASP A 145 0.66 10.94 6.32
N ILE A 146 0.71 11.80 5.29
CA ILE A 146 -0.37 11.96 4.33
C ILE A 146 0.19 11.89 2.92
N SER A 147 -0.51 11.14 2.08
CA SER A 147 -0.19 10.98 0.66
C SER A 147 -1.44 11.18 -0.19
N ILE A 148 -1.33 12.02 -1.23
CA ILE A 148 -2.26 12.00 -2.35
C ILE A 148 -1.60 11.18 -3.45
N ASN A 149 -2.18 10.03 -3.75
CA ASN A 149 -1.62 9.09 -4.71
C ASN A 149 -2.00 9.47 -6.13
N LEU A 150 -0.98 9.87 -6.93
CA LEU A 150 -1.09 10.22 -8.35
C LEU A 150 -0.41 9.18 -9.25
N SER A 151 0.23 8.16 -8.68
CA SER A 151 0.97 7.12 -9.43
C SER A 151 0.05 6.11 -10.11
N LYS A 152 -1.19 5.97 -9.65
CA LYS A 152 -2.21 5.11 -10.26
C LYS A 152 -2.82 5.85 -11.45
N PRO A 153 -2.64 5.36 -12.70
CA PRO A 153 -3.16 6.06 -13.87
C PRO A 153 -4.68 6.10 -13.86
N GLU A 154 -5.24 7.25 -14.23
CA GLU A 154 -6.65 7.37 -14.51
C GLU A 154 -6.98 6.62 -15.80
N LYS A 155 -8.00 5.78 -15.76
CA LYS A 155 -8.50 5.08 -16.95
C LYS A 155 -9.33 6.02 -17.79
N ASP A 156 -8.97 6.15 -19.06
CA ASP A 156 -9.82 6.89 -19.99
C ASP A 156 -11.17 6.16 -20.26
N PRO A 157 -12.22 6.89 -20.73
CA PRO A 157 -13.52 6.28 -20.98
C PRO A 157 -13.48 5.11 -21.98
N LYS A 158 -12.58 5.15 -22.98
CA LYS A 158 -12.43 4.08 -23.98
C LYS A 158 -11.85 2.82 -23.34
N ALA A 159 -10.83 2.96 -22.46
CA ALA A 159 -10.25 1.85 -21.73
C ALA A 159 -11.27 1.24 -20.75
N ILE A 160 -12.08 2.05 -20.08
CA ILE A 160 -13.16 1.58 -19.20
C ILE A 160 -14.21 0.78 -20.01
N ALA A 161 -14.63 1.29 -21.14
CA ALA A 161 -15.58 0.60 -22.03
C ALA A 161 -15.02 -0.71 -22.56
N ALA A 162 -13.76 -0.72 -23.03
CA ALA A 162 -13.08 -1.92 -23.50
C ALA A 162 -12.92 -2.97 -22.38
N ALA A 163 -12.62 -2.55 -21.15
CA ALA A 163 -12.52 -3.44 -19.99
C ALA A 163 -13.86 -4.10 -19.64
N LYS A 164 -14.98 -3.38 -19.78
CA LYS A 164 -16.33 -3.93 -19.58
C LYS A 164 -16.72 -4.97 -20.63
N LEU A 165 -16.28 -4.78 -21.86
CA LEU A 165 -16.56 -5.68 -22.98
C LEU A 165 -15.56 -6.84 -23.07
N ALA A 166 -14.42 -6.77 -22.38
CA ALA A 166 -13.39 -7.78 -22.40
C ALA A 166 -13.91 -9.11 -21.82
N LYS A 167 -13.51 -10.22 -22.46
CA LYS A 167 -13.81 -11.55 -21.95
C LYS A 167 -13.21 -11.71 -20.55
N GLN A 168 -14.01 -12.15 -19.60
CA GLN A 168 -13.52 -12.49 -18.27
C GLN A 168 -12.61 -13.71 -18.36
N SER A 169 -11.43 -13.60 -17.76
CA SER A 169 -10.44 -14.66 -17.71
C SER A 169 -10.13 -15.03 -16.27
N GLY A 170 -10.08 -16.31 -15.96
CA GLY A 170 -9.65 -16.82 -14.66
C GLY A 170 -8.12 -16.99 -14.54
N TYR A 171 -7.35 -16.45 -15.48
CA TYR A 171 -5.89 -16.53 -15.46
C TYR A 171 -5.25 -15.18 -15.77
N PRO A 172 -4.36 -14.69 -14.88
CA PRO A 172 -4.24 -15.08 -13.46
C PRO A 172 -5.55 -14.84 -12.69
N LYS A 173 -5.82 -15.59 -11.64
CA LYS A 173 -7.07 -15.43 -10.86
C LYS A 173 -7.21 -14.07 -10.20
N CYS A 174 -6.10 -13.49 -9.73
CA CYS A 174 -6.06 -12.14 -9.16
C CYS A 174 -4.66 -11.51 -9.33
N LEU A 175 -4.53 -10.25 -8.87
CA LEU A 175 -3.27 -9.49 -8.97
C LEU A 175 -2.14 -10.07 -8.11
N LEU A 176 -2.43 -10.93 -7.13
CA LEU A 176 -1.46 -11.52 -6.21
C LEU A 176 -1.08 -12.97 -6.57
N CYS A 177 -1.67 -13.56 -7.60
CA CYS A 177 -1.32 -14.92 -8.01
C CYS A 177 0.09 -14.97 -8.62
N LYS A 178 0.84 -16.03 -8.32
CA LYS A 178 2.20 -16.25 -8.86
C LYS A 178 2.25 -16.33 -10.38
N GLU A 179 1.14 -16.67 -11.01
CA GLU A 179 0.95 -16.73 -12.46
C GLU A 179 1.07 -15.35 -13.15
N ASN A 180 1.13 -14.26 -12.38
CA ASN A 180 1.41 -12.94 -12.93
C ASN A 180 2.84 -12.80 -13.50
N VAL A 181 3.82 -13.56 -13.00
CA VAL A 181 5.20 -13.47 -13.49
C VAL A 181 5.26 -13.76 -14.99
N GLY A 182 5.70 -12.77 -15.78
CA GLY A 182 5.80 -12.89 -17.22
C GLY A 182 4.48 -12.74 -17.98
N TYR A 183 3.37 -12.50 -17.29
CA TYR A 183 2.07 -12.36 -17.94
C TYR A 183 1.94 -11.06 -18.74
N ALA A 184 1.51 -11.19 -20.01
CA ALA A 184 1.44 -10.06 -20.95
C ALA A 184 0.42 -8.98 -20.57
N GLY A 185 -0.54 -9.33 -19.72
CA GLY A 185 -1.63 -8.42 -19.38
C GLY A 185 -2.71 -8.33 -20.47
N ARG A 186 -3.69 -7.52 -20.19
CA ARG A 186 -4.82 -7.19 -21.07
C ARG A 186 -5.47 -5.89 -20.55
N VAL A 187 -6.43 -5.36 -21.27
CA VAL A 187 -7.06 -4.06 -20.92
C VAL A 187 -7.60 -3.98 -19.48
N ASN A 188 -8.02 -5.11 -18.92
CA ASN A 188 -8.54 -5.22 -17.54
C ASN A 188 -7.62 -5.95 -16.54
N HIS A 189 -6.38 -6.23 -16.94
CA HIS A 189 -5.37 -6.83 -16.07
C HIS A 189 -3.98 -6.32 -16.45
N PRO A 190 -3.17 -5.81 -15.50
CA PRO A 190 -1.90 -5.20 -15.83
C PRO A 190 -0.89 -6.20 -16.43
N ALA A 191 -0.03 -5.71 -17.31
CA ALA A 191 1.11 -6.47 -17.78
C ALA A 191 2.15 -6.66 -16.66
N ARG A 192 2.75 -7.84 -16.60
CA ARG A 192 3.69 -8.27 -15.57
C ARG A 192 4.92 -9.00 -16.14
N GLN A 193 5.28 -8.76 -17.39
CA GLN A 193 6.46 -9.38 -18.00
C GLN A 193 7.77 -8.95 -17.32
N ASN A 194 7.81 -7.74 -16.76
CA ASN A 194 8.93 -7.21 -15.98
C ASN A 194 8.83 -7.50 -14.48
N HIS A 195 7.82 -8.22 -14.04
CA HIS A 195 7.60 -8.58 -12.64
C HIS A 195 8.36 -9.85 -12.25
N ARG A 196 8.95 -9.84 -11.05
CA ARG A 196 9.64 -10.99 -10.46
C ARG A 196 9.16 -11.20 -9.04
N ILE A 197 9.16 -12.45 -8.60
CA ILE A 197 8.73 -12.89 -7.27
C ILE A 197 9.84 -13.72 -6.67
N ILE A 198 10.16 -13.48 -5.40
CA ILE A 198 11.06 -14.30 -4.62
C ILE A 198 10.25 -15.33 -3.85
N PRO A 199 10.45 -16.64 -4.07
CA PRO A 199 9.80 -17.67 -3.27
C PRO A 199 10.34 -17.67 -1.84
N LEU A 200 9.45 -17.78 -0.87
CA LEU A 200 9.77 -17.91 0.55
C LEU A 200 9.07 -19.14 1.12
N THR A 201 9.66 -19.72 2.18
CA THR A 201 8.99 -20.70 3.03
C THR A 201 8.53 -20.01 4.30
N ILE A 202 7.23 -19.97 4.52
CA ILE A 202 6.58 -19.36 5.68
C ILE A 202 5.60 -20.37 6.27
N ASN A 203 5.73 -20.66 7.57
CA ASN A 203 4.94 -21.68 8.24
C ASN A 203 4.91 -23.01 7.46
N GLN A 204 6.07 -23.44 6.98
CA GLN A 204 6.27 -24.67 6.20
C GLN A 204 5.49 -24.75 4.87
N THR A 205 5.00 -23.61 4.38
CA THR A 205 4.27 -23.50 3.10
C THR A 205 4.97 -22.53 2.16
N GLU A 206 4.61 -22.60 0.87
CA GLU A 206 5.21 -21.77 -0.16
C GLU A 206 4.50 -20.43 -0.28
N TRP A 207 5.28 -19.35 -0.20
CA TRP A 207 4.85 -17.96 -0.30
C TRP A 207 5.69 -17.21 -1.33
N GLY A 208 5.19 -16.08 -1.78
CA GLY A 208 5.90 -15.17 -2.66
C GLY A 208 6.17 -13.84 -1.98
N PHE A 209 7.32 -13.27 -2.28
CA PHE A 209 7.71 -11.94 -1.87
C PHE A 209 7.88 -11.05 -3.10
N GLN A 210 7.18 -9.91 -3.12
CA GLN A 210 7.24 -8.92 -4.19
C GLN A 210 7.10 -7.51 -3.61
N TYR A 211 7.56 -6.49 -4.32
CA TYR A 211 7.26 -5.11 -3.96
C TYR A 211 5.92 -4.67 -4.56
N SER A 212 5.29 -3.70 -3.90
CA SER A 212 4.12 -3.02 -4.46
C SER A 212 4.57 -2.06 -5.56
N PRO A 213 3.90 -2.05 -6.73
CA PRO A 213 4.25 -1.09 -7.78
C PRO A 213 3.90 0.35 -7.41
N TYR A 214 3.09 0.58 -6.39
CA TYR A 214 2.65 1.91 -5.97
C TYR A 214 3.53 2.56 -4.90
N VAL A 215 4.31 1.78 -4.17
CA VAL A 215 5.26 2.25 -3.14
C VAL A 215 4.67 3.35 -2.26
N TYR A 216 3.67 3.03 -1.48
CA TYR A 216 3.07 4.00 -0.55
C TYR A 216 4.04 4.47 0.54
N TYR A 217 5.02 3.65 0.85
CA TYR A 217 6.13 3.92 1.79
C TYR A 217 7.38 3.16 1.34
N ASN A 218 8.52 3.47 1.95
CA ASN A 218 9.81 2.90 1.52
C ASN A 218 9.82 1.37 1.56
N GLU A 219 10.24 0.76 0.45
CA GLU A 219 10.33 -0.69 0.27
C GLU A 219 9.02 -1.43 0.58
N HIS A 220 7.89 -0.81 0.22
CA HIS A 220 6.56 -1.40 0.39
C HIS A 220 6.47 -2.74 -0.33
N CYS A 221 6.35 -3.82 0.43
CA CYS A 221 6.29 -5.17 -0.10
C CYS A 221 4.96 -5.87 0.21
N ILE A 222 4.69 -6.91 -0.56
CA ILE A 222 3.55 -7.80 -0.40
C ILE A 222 4.08 -9.22 -0.32
N VAL A 223 3.65 -9.94 0.71
CA VAL A 223 3.97 -11.34 0.93
C VAL A 223 2.68 -12.13 0.81
N PHE A 224 2.60 -13.05 -0.14
CA PHE A 224 1.34 -13.69 -0.49
C PHE A 224 1.49 -15.20 -0.59
N ASN A 225 0.41 -15.91 -0.25
CA ASN A 225 0.34 -17.35 -0.37
C ASN A 225 0.40 -17.77 -1.84
N PHE A 226 1.19 -18.79 -2.19
CA PHE A 226 1.19 -19.34 -3.54
C PHE A 226 -0.13 -20.03 -3.91
N GLN A 227 -0.92 -20.41 -2.91
CA GLN A 227 -2.28 -20.90 -3.12
C GLN A 227 -3.27 -19.74 -2.98
N HIS A 228 -4.24 -19.66 -3.88
CA HIS A 228 -5.29 -18.66 -3.87
C HIS A 228 -6.36 -19.02 -2.82
N ASN A 229 -6.05 -18.83 -1.55
CA ASN A 229 -6.92 -19.07 -0.42
C ASN A 229 -7.38 -17.75 0.20
N PRO A 230 -8.61 -17.68 0.77
CA PRO A 230 -9.10 -16.45 1.38
C PRO A 230 -8.31 -16.05 2.64
N MET A 231 -8.35 -14.77 2.95
CA MET A 231 -7.80 -14.20 4.19
C MET A 231 -8.47 -14.83 5.41
N LYS A 232 -7.66 -15.13 6.42
CA LYS A 232 -8.13 -15.60 7.72
C LYS A 232 -7.16 -15.17 8.81
N ILE A 233 -7.67 -14.50 9.83
CA ILE A 233 -6.89 -14.14 11.01
C ILE A 233 -7.05 -15.25 12.05
N GLU A 234 -5.96 -15.91 12.35
CA GLU A 234 -5.89 -17.04 13.29
C GLU A 234 -4.46 -17.18 13.85
N ARG A 235 -4.23 -18.14 14.73
CA ARG A 235 -2.89 -18.42 15.27
C ARG A 235 -1.82 -18.52 14.18
N ALA A 236 -2.12 -19.23 13.09
CA ALA A 236 -1.20 -19.39 11.98
C ALA A 236 -0.79 -18.05 11.33
N THR A 237 -1.64 -17.03 11.37
CA THR A 237 -1.31 -15.68 10.91
C THR A 237 -0.13 -15.12 11.70
N PHE A 238 -0.19 -15.20 13.02
CA PHE A 238 0.89 -14.69 13.88
C PHE A 238 2.20 -15.45 13.66
N VAL A 239 2.13 -16.77 13.50
CA VAL A 239 3.30 -17.59 13.13
C VAL A 239 3.92 -17.11 11.83
N LYS A 240 3.11 -16.88 10.80
CA LYS A 240 3.57 -16.43 9.48
C LYS A 240 4.21 -15.03 9.53
N LEU A 241 3.62 -14.11 10.30
CA LEU A 241 4.19 -12.77 10.47
C LEU A 241 5.59 -12.84 11.11
N PHE A 242 5.76 -13.62 12.17
CA PHE A 242 7.06 -13.74 12.82
C PHE A 242 8.06 -14.56 12.00
N ASP A 243 7.64 -15.56 11.24
CA ASP A 243 8.52 -16.25 10.29
C ASP A 243 9.12 -15.26 9.27
N PHE A 244 8.31 -14.35 8.74
CA PHE A 244 8.79 -13.30 7.85
C PHE A 244 9.76 -12.34 8.55
N ILE A 245 9.47 -11.90 9.76
CA ILE A 245 10.34 -11.02 10.55
C ILE A 245 11.70 -11.69 10.85
N LYS A 246 11.72 -12.99 11.07
CA LYS A 246 12.99 -13.73 11.25
C LYS A 246 13.81 -13.81 9.96
N LEU A 247 13.15 -13.88 8.80
CA LEU A 247 13.82 -13.84 7.50
C LEU A 247 14.35 -12.42 7.18
N PHE A 248 13.59 -11.38 7.50
CA PHE A 248 13.89 -9.98 7.20
C PHE A 248 13.70 -9.09 8.43
N PRO A 249 14.65 -9.15 9.41
CA PRO A 249 14.46 -8.43 10.69
C PRO A 249 14.43 -6.90 10.58
N HIS A 250 14.87 -6.36 9.46
CA HIS A 250 14.85 -4.92 9.17
C HIS A 250 13.51 -4.43 8.62
N TYR A 251 12.58 -5.35 8.30
CA TYR A 251 11.22 -5.04 7.86
C TYR A 251 10.21 -5.17 8.99
N PHE A 252 9.09 -4.46 8.87
CA PHE A 252 7.84 -4.80 9.55
C PHE A 252 6.97 -5.64 8.62
N ILE A 253 5.93 -6.27 9.16
CA ILE A 253 4.88 -6.94 8.40
C ILE A 253 3.57 -6.90 9.15
N GLY A 254 2.47 -6.74 8.42
CA GLY A 254 1.13 -6.75 8.97
C GLY A 254 0.12 -7.36 8.03
N SER A 255 -1.05 -7.66 8.55
CA SER A 255 -2.17 -8.20 7.79
C SER A 255 -3.37 -7.26 7.85
N ASN A 256 -4.08 -7.10 6.74
CA ASN A 256 -5.45 -6.60 6.80
C ASN A 256 -6.30 -7.59 7.61
N ALA A 257 -7.38 -7.08 8.20
CA ALA A 257 -8.38 -7.91 8.85
C ALA A 257 -9.15 -8.76 7.82
N ASP A 258 -9.80 -9.82 8.30
CA ASP A 258 -10.44 -10.84 7.48
C ASP A 258 -11.96 -10.64 7.29
N LEU A 259 -12.50 -9.53 7.77
CA LEU A 259 -13.94 -9.21 7.62
C LEU A 259 -14.13 -8.03 6.67
N PRO A 260 -15.27 -7.96 5.97
CA PRO A 260 -15.63 -6.80 5.15
C PRO A 260 -15.63 -5.48 5.94
N ILE A 261 -15.50 -4.35 5.27
CA ILE A 261 -15.49 -2.99 5.85
C ILE A 261 -14.16 -2.67 6.55
N VAL A 262 -13.63 -3.57 7.37
CA VAL A 262 -12.39 -3.40 8.14
C VAL A 262 -11.21 -4.18 7.54
N GLY A 263 -11.44 -4.96 6.50
CA GLY A 263 -10.42 -5.67 5.73
C GLY A 263 -9.90 -4.86 4.55
N GLY A 264 -8.92 -5.42 3.84
CA GLY A 264 -8.38 -4.84 2.61
C GLY A 264 -9.24 -5.13 1.37
N SER A 265 -8.78 -4.67 0.22
CA SER A 265 -9.48 -4.82 -1.07
C SER A 265 -9.46 -6.25 -1.63
N ILE A 266 -8.53 -7.10 -1.21
CA ILE A 266 -8.35 -8.48 -1.68
C ILE A 266 -8.47 -9.44 -0.51
N LEU A 267 -9.70 -9.77 -0.12
CA LEU A 267 -9.97 -10.74 0.94
C LEU A 267 -9.89 -12.20 0.45
N SER A 268 -9.95 -12.41 -0.85
CA SER A 268 -9.98 -13.74 -1.49
C SER A 268 -8.61 -14.41 -1.61
N HIS A 269 -7.53 -13.69 -1.36
CA HIS A 269 -6.16 -14.20 -1.47
C HIS A 269 -5.34 -13.82 -0.24
N ASP A 270 -4.94 -14.80 0.55
CA ASP A 270 -4.17 -14.61 1.79
C ASP A 270 -2.82 -13.93 1.50
N HIS A 271 -2.61 -12.76 2.10
CA HIS A 271 -1.42 -11.94 1.88
C HIS A 271 -1.18 -10.97 3.02
N TYR A 272 0.06 -10.52 3.14
CA TYR A 272 0.51 -9.54 4.12
C TYR A 272 1.23 -8.38 3.44
N GLN A 273 1.31 -7.24 4.10
CA GLN A 273 2.06 -6.09 3.63
C GLN A 273 3.15 -5.73 4.63
N GLY A 274 4.34 -5.49 4.12
CA GLY A 274 5.51 -5.13 4.92
C GLY A 274 6.37 -4.09 4.24
N GLY A 275 7.55 -3.87 4.78
CA GLY A 275 8.52 -2.95 4.21
C GLY A 275 9.50 -2.40 5.23
N HIS A 276 10.37 -1.52 4.75
CA HIS A 276 11.39 -0.86 5.55
C HIS A 276 10.95 0.58 5.87
N TYR A 277 10.01 0.70 6.77
CA TYR A 277 9.44 1.98 7.19
C TYR A 277 8.95 1.93 8.63
N THR A 278 9.08 3.05 9.36
CA THR A 278 8.60 3.18 10.73
C THR A 278 7.44 4.16 10.76
N PHE A 279 6.23 3.63 10.95
CA PHE A 279 5.00 4.42 11.00
C PHE A 279 4.81 5.13 12.33
N ALA A 280 3.96 6.15 12.35
CA ALA A 280 3.61 6.90 13.56
C ALA A 280 3.09 5.98 14.68
N MET A 281 2.26 4.98 14.37
CA MET A 281 1.77 4.03 15.36
C MET A 281 2.92 3.24 16.03
N ALA A 282 3.95 2.84 15.26
CA ALA A 282 5.11 2.14 15.81
C ALA A 282 5.89 3.00 16.81
N LYS A 283 5.94 4.33 16.58
CA LYS A 283 6.61 5.30 17.46
C LYS A 283 5.76 5.68 18.67
N ALA A 284 4.45 5.43 18.63
CA ALA A 284 3.54 5.81 19.71
C ALA A 284 3.84 4.99 20.98
N PRO A 285 3.82 5.61 22.17
CA PRO A 285 4.09 4.91 23.42
C PRO A 285 2.92 4.09 23.91
N ILE A 286 3.19 3.11 24.78
CA ILE A 286 2.16 2.49 25.61
C ILE A 286 1.72 3.53 26.65
N GLU A 287 0.42 3.86 26.70
CA GLU A 287 -0.12 4.81 27.68
C GLU A 287 -0.62 4.14 28.96
N ARG A 288 -0.94 2.85 28.91
CA ARG A 288 -1.37 2.07 30.06
C ARG A 288 -0.94 0.62 29.95
N HIS A 289 -0.21 0.13 30.96
CA HIS A 289 0.24 -1.26 31.04
C HIS A 289 -0.79 -2.15 31.76
N PHE A 290 -0.80 -3.42 31.35
CA PHE A 290 -1.59 -4.48 31.95
C PHE A 290 -0.75 -5.73 32.15
N THR A 291 -1.03 -6.46 33.23
CA THR A 291 -0.43 -7.79 33.45
C THR A 291 -1.49 -8.84 33.14
N ILE A 292 -1.23 -9.69 32.16
CA ILE A 292 -2.16 -10.74 31.76
C ILE A 292 -1.79 -12.03 32.47
N LYS A 293 -2.80 -12.66 33.08
CA LYS A 293 -2.62 -13.91 33.83
C LYS A 293 -2.09 -15.02 32.91
N GLY A 294 -0.98 -15.64 33.30
CA GLY A 294 -0.29 -16.67 32.52
C GLY A 294 0.69 -16.11 31.49
N TYR A 295 0.77 -14.78 31.37
CA TYR A 295 1.68 -14.06 30.46
C TYR A 295 2.35 -12.87 31.16
N GLU A 296 2.65 -13.03 32.42
CA GLU A 296 3.24 -11.97 33.28
C GLU A 296 4.63 -11.55 32.81
N ASP A 297 5.29 -12.41 32.04
CA ASP A 297 6.59 -12.16 31.39
C ASP A 297 6.50 -11.34 30.11
N VAL A 298 5.29 -11.14 29.56
CA VAL A 298 5.06 -10.38 28.34
C VAL A 298 4.66 -8.95 28.67
N GLU A 299 5.44 -7.97 28.21
CA GLU A 299 5.04 -6.56 28.30
C GLU A 299 3.78 -6.34 27.46
N THR A 300 2.70 -5.89 28.10
CA THR A 300 1.39 -5.70 27.47
C THR A 300 0.82 -4.34 27.83
N GLY A 301 0.27 -3.64 26.86
CA GLY A 301 -0.38 -2.36 27.13
C GLY A 301 -1.19 -1.81 25.98
N ILE A 302 -1.94 -0.77 26.30
CA ILE A 302 -2.71 0.03 25.34
C ILE A 302 -1.80 1.12 24.77
N VAL A 303 -1.73 1.21 23.45
CA VAL A 303 -0.95 2.23 22.74
C VAL A 303 -1.73 3.55 22.72
N LYS A 304 -1.04 4.67 22.92
CA LYS A 304 -1.59 6.02 22.71
C LYS A 304 -1.79 6.27 21.22
N TRP A 305 -2.91 5.81 20.71
CA TRP A 305 -3.25 5.82 19.29
C TRP A 305 -4.75 6.05 19.10
N PRO A 306 -5.22 6.67 18.00
CA PRO A 306 -6.66 6.90 17.79
C PRO A 306 -7.46 5.61 17.60
N LEU A 307 -6.86 4.55 17.07
CA LEU A 307 -7.47 3.22 17.06
C LEU A 307 -7.14 2.48 18.35
N SER A 308 -7.90 1.41 18.62
CA SER A 308 -7.77 0.61 19.84
C SER A 308 -6.69 -0.46 19.67
N VAL A 309 -5.45 -0.15 20.03
CA VAL A 309 -4.29 -1.00 19.79
C VAL A 309 -3.72 -1.56 21.09
N ILE A 310 -3.59 -2.88 21.15
CA ILE A 310 -2.87 -3.61 22.19
C ILE A 310 -1.47 -3.91 21.65
N ARG A 311 -0.44 -3.49 22.37
CA ARG A 311 0.96 -3.82 22.06
C ARG A 311 1.49 -4.84 23.03
N ILE A 312 2.10 -5.89 22.50
CA ILE A 312 2.76 -6.94 23.27
C ILE A 312 4.20 -7.09 22.82
N ARG A 313 5.12 -7.27 23.78
CA ARG A 313 6.57 -7.36 23.54
C ARG A 313 7.18 -8.51 24.31
N HIS A 314 8.06 -9.27 23.67
CA HIS A 314 8.85 -10.32 24.28
C HIS A 314 10.04 -10.70 23.40
N LYS A 315 11.08 -11.29 23.97
CA LYS A 315 12.23 -11.81 23.22
C LYS A 315 11.92 -13.10 22.47
N ASP A 316 10.98 -13.88 22.99
CA ASP A 316 10.51 -15.14 22.38
C ASP A 316 9.16 -14.90 21.68
N GLU A 317 9.16 -15.02 20.35
CA GLU A 317 7.96 -14.85 19.53
C GLU A 317 6.86 -15.86 19.86
N LYS A 318 7.19 -17.03 20.39
CA LYS A 318 6.19 -18.05 20.76
C LYS A 318 5.28 -17.56 21.88
N ARG A 319 5.84 -16.82 22.85
CA ARG A 319 5.05 -16.20 23.91
C ARG A 319 4.07 -15.16 23.35
N LEU A 320 4.49 -14.40 22.32
CA LEU A 320 3.63 -13.43 21.65
C LEU A 320 2.54 -14.11 20.83
N ILE A 321 2.85 -15.20 20.14
CA ILE A 321 1.87 -15.98 19.36
C ILE A 321 0.80 -16.55 20.29
N ASP A 322 1.19 -17.12 21.42
CA ASP A 322 0.26 -17.69 22.42
C ASP A 322 -0.67 -16.60 22.98
N LEU A 323 -0.11 -15.47 23.39
CA LEU A 323 -0.91 -14.35 23.90
C LEU A 323 -1.80 -13.72 22.83
N ALA A 324 -1.30 -13.55 21.62
CA ALA A 324 -2.06 -12.99 20.51
C ALA A 324 -3.27 -13.87 20.15
N GLU A 325 -3.11 -15.19 20.15
CA GLU A 325 -4.23 -16.14 19.96
C GLU A 325 -5.25 -16.01 21.09
N HIS A 326 -4.80 -15.91 22.33
CA HIS A 326 -5.67 -15.71 23.49
C HIS A 326 -6.48 -14.40 23.35
N ILE A 327 -5.80 -13.29 23.03
CA ILE A 327 -6.47 -11.99 22.82
C ILE A 327 -7.48 -12.07 21.67
N LEU A 328 -7.10 -12.67 20.55
CA LEU A 328 -7.99 -12.83 19.39
C LEU A 328 -9.25 -13.61 19.74
N ASN A 329 -9.11 -14.74 20.44
CA ASN A 329 -10.24 -15.58 20.84
C ASN A 329 -11.16 -14.86 21.84
N CYS A 330 -10.60 -14.13 22.80
CA CYS A 330 -11.38 -13.31 23.73
C CYS A 330 -12.12 -12.19 22.99
N TRP A 331 -11.44 -11.49 22.08
CA TRP A 331 -12.03 -10.39 21.33
C TRP A 331 -13.17 -10.85 20.42
N ARG A 332 -13.00 -11.95 19.72
CA ARG A 332 -14.04 -12.49 18.81
C ARG A 332 -15.37 -12.79 19.49
N GLY A 333 -15.35 -13.19 20.73
CA GLY A 333 -16.57 -13.46 21.52
C GLY A 333 -17.01 -12.32 22.42
N TYR A 334 -16.34 -11.17 22.39
CA TYR A 334 -16.58 -10.09 23.34
C TYR A 334 -17.72 -9.17 22.92
N THR A 335 -18.71 -9.03 23.80
CA THR A 335 -19.81 -8.07 23.67
C THR A 335 -19.84 -7.17 24.91
N ASP A 336 -19.90 -5.86 24.69
CA ASP A 336 -20.13 -4.84 25.70
C ASP A 336 -21.14 -3.83 25.15
N GLU A 337 -22.39 -4.00 25.48
CA GLU A 337 -23.51 -3.19 24.97
C GLU A 337 -23.34 -1.70 25.33
N ASP A 338 -22.83 -1.41 26.53
CA ASP A 338 -22.62 -0.04 27.01
C ASP A 338 -21.57 0.71 26.16
N ALA A 339 -20.60 -0.02 25.60
CA ALA A 339 -19.60 0.53 24.69
C ALA A 339 -19.98 0.36 23.21
N PHE A 340 -21.16 -0.12 22.90
CA PHE A 340 -21.61 -0.47 21.55
C PHE A 340 -20.71 -1.48 20.84
N VAL A 341 -20.17 -2.43 21.56
CA VAL A 341 -19.36 -3.53 21.02
C VAL A 341 -20.21 -4.80 20.99
N PHE A 342 -20.50 -5.27 19.79
CA PHE A 342 -21.26 -6.50 19.57
C PHE A 342 -20.39 -7.49 18.81
N ALA A 343 -20.16 -8.66 19.38
CA ALA A 343 -19.37 -9.71 18.76
C ALA A 343 -20.02 -10.25 17.48
N GLU A 344 -21.34 -10.30 17.46
CA GLU A 344 -22.13 -10.76 16.32
C GLU A 344 -23.54 -10.13 16.31
N THR A 345 -24.16 -10.14 15.14
CA THR A 345 -25.58 -9.80 14.95
C THR A 345 -26.18 -10.81 13.98
N ASP A 346 -27.25 -11.49 14.40
CA ASP A 346 -27.92 -12.52 13.59
C ASP A 346 -26.98 -13.60 13.03
N GLY A 347 -25.95 -13.98 13.81
CA GLY A 347 -24.93 -14.95 13.45
C GLY A 347 -23.78 -14.43 12.58
N GLU A 348 -23.81 -13.15 12.19
CA GLU A 348 -22.72 -12.51 11.44
C GLU A 348 -21.66 -11.93 12.40
N PRO A 349 -20.39 -12.36 12.31
CA PRO A 349 -19.35 -11.88 13.20
C PRO A 349 -18.93 -10.46 12.87
N HIS A 350 -18.56 -9.68 13.90
CA HIS A 350 -18.12 -8.29 13.75
C HIS A 350 -16.69 -8.05 14.23
N ASN A 351 -16.23 -8.81 15.25
CA ASN A 351 -14.92 -8.59 15.85
C ASN A 351 -13.80 -9.32 15.11
N THR A 352 -12.76 -8.59 14.80
CA THR A 352 -11.52 -9.10 14.23
C THR A 352 -10.34 -8.22 14.64
N ILE A 353 -9.14 -8.54 14.14
CA ILE A 353 -7.90 -7.83 14.48
C ILE A 353 -7.12 -7.51 13.20
N THR A 354 -6.47 -6.35 13.19
CA THR A 354 -5.42 -5.99 12.25
C THR A 354 -4.07 -6.12 12.97
N PRO A 355 -3.28 -7.19 12.73
CA PRO A 355 -2.02 -7.42 13.42
C PRO A 355 -0.82 -6.84 12.65
N ILE A 356 0.14 -6.25 13.37
CA ILE A 356 1.38 -5.73 12.81
C ILE A 356 2.56 -6.19 13.68
N ALA A 357 3.52 -6.87 13.07
CA ALA A 357 4.72 -7.40 13.73
C ALA A 357 5.99 -6.66 13.28
N ARG A 358 6.93 -6.53 14.20
CA ARG A 358 8.27 -6.00 13.93
C ARG A 358 9.27 -6.47 14.98
N LYS A 359 10.55 -6.27 14.69
CA LYS A 359 11.62 -6.51 15.64
C LYS A 359 12.28 -5.18 16.00
N VAL A 360 12.44 -4.91 17.28
CA VAL A 360 13.12 -3.73 17.83
C VAL A 360 14.29 -4.20 18.69
N GLY A 361 15.50 -4.06 18.17
CA GLY A 361 16.68 -4.64 18.82
C GLY A 361 16.59 -6.16 18.89
N ASP A 362 16.64 -6.73 20.09
CA ASP A 362 16.49 -8.16 20.35
C ASP A 362 15.07 -8.59 20.74
N THR A 363 14.12 -7.67 20.71
CA THR A 363 12.75 -7.85 21.16
C THR A 363 11.80 -7.89 19.98
N PHE A 364 10.89 -8.87 19.96
CA PHE A 364 9.74 -8.90 19.04
C PHE A 364 8.61 -8.05 19.61
N GLU A 365 7.89 -7.40 18.71
CA GLU A 365 6.78 -6.53 19.04
C GLU A 365 5.60 -6.85 18.11
N LEU A 366 4.42 -6.98 18.68
CA LEU A 366 3.19 -7.22 17.94
C LEU A 366 2.13 -6.22 18.38
N ASP A 367 1.62 -5.45 17.44
CA ASP A 367 0.48 -4.56 17.64
C ASP A 367 -0.79 -5.25 17.13
N LEU A 368 -1.81 -5.28 17.95
CA LEU A 368 -3.11 -5.86 17.67
C LEU A 368 -4.16 -4.75 17.68
N ALA A 369 -4.51 -4.24 16.50
CA ALA A 369 -5.57 -3.24 16.37
C ALA A 369 -6.93 -3.95 16.37
N LEU A 370 -7.73 -3.69 17.39
CA LEU A 370 -9.08 -4.25 17.52
C LEU A 370 -10.01 -3.60 16.49
N ARG A 371 -10.72 -4.40 15.72
CA ARG A 371 -11.64 -3.94 14.68
C ARG A 371 -13.03 -4.52 14.89
N ASN A 372 -14.04 -3.77 14.44
CA ASN A 372 -15.43 -4.20 14.44
C ASN A 372 -16.15 -3.62 13.22
N ASN A 373 -16.92 -4.44 12.50
CA ASN A 373 -17.55 -4.06 11.23
C ASN A 373 -19.06 -3.86 11.31
N ILE A 374 -19.62 -3.70 12.50
CA ILE A 374 -21.07 -3.50 12.65
C ILE A 374 -21.55 -2.27 11.87
N THR A 375 -22.70 -2.39 11.25
CA THR A 375 -23.41 -1.30 10.59
C THR A 375 -24.72 -0.99 11.27
N THR A 376 -25.19 0.24 11.11
CA THR A 376 -26.54 0.68 11.52
C THR A 376 -27.17 1.45 10.37
N ASP A 377 -28.46 1.75 10.46
CA ASP A 377 -29.15 2.58 9.47
C ASP A 377 -28.54 3.99 9.36
N GLU A 378 -28.02 4.51 10.48
CA GLU A 378 -27.33 5.80 10.54
C GLU A 378 -25.89 5.73 10.00
N CYS A 379 -25.24 4.59 10.16
CA CYS A 379 -23.88 4.33 9.70
C CYS A 379 -23.82 3.09 8.77
N PRO A 380 -24.37 3.17 7.56
CA PRO A 380 -24.47 2.02 6.65
C PRO A 380 -23.14 1.52 6.11
N LEU A 381 -22.09 2.35 6.16
CA LEU A 381 -20.74 1.97 5.76
C LEU A 381 -19.91 1.38 6.92
N GLY A 382 -20.43 1.44 8.13
CA GLY A 382 -19.80 0.98 9.36
C GLY A 382 -19.88 2.01 10.49
N VAL A 383 -20.13 1.56 11.70
CA VAL A 383 -20.08 2.42 12.91
C VAL A 383 -18.63 2.83 13.19
N TYR A 384 -17.69 1.91 13.02
CA TYR A 384 -16.24 2.11 13.20
C TYR A 384 -15.56 2.30 11.85
N HIS A 385 -16.00 3.33 11.15
CA HIS A 385 -15.64 3.70 9.79
C HIS A 385 -15.70 5.23 9.68
N PRO A 386 -14.98 5.88 8.75
CA PRO A 386 -15.11 7.33 8.57
C PRO A 386 -16.57 7.75 8.41
N HIS A 387 -17.02 8.67 9.26
CA HIS A 387 -18.38 9.19 9.22
C HIS A 387 -18.56 10.26 8.16
N ALA A 388 -19.81 10.59 7.84
CA ALA A 388 -20.19 11.43 6.71
C ALA A 388 -19.48 12.79 6.66
N GLN A 389 -19.20 13.41 7.82
CA GLN A 389 -18.50 14.68 7.89
C GLN A 389 -17.10 14.67 7.28
N TYR A 390 -16.46 13.50 7.21
CA TYR A 390 -15.10 13.34 6.67
C TYR A 390 -15.06 12.81 5.24
N HIS A 391 -16.22 12.45 4.65
CA HIS A 391 -16.29 11.82 3.33
C HIS A 391 -15.80 12.71 2.20
N HIS A 392 -15.79 14.03 2.39
CA HIS A 392 -15.23 14.96 1.40
C HIS A 392 -13.70 14.79 1.24
N ILE A 393 -13.01 14.22 2.23
CA ILE A 393 -11.59 13.90 2.20
C ILE A 393 -11.37 12.40 2.09
N LYS A 394 -12.03 11.59 2.95
CA LYS A 394 -11.83 10.15 3.04
C LYS A 394 -13.16 9.42 3.31
N LYS A 395 -13.59 8.62 2.36
CA LYS A 395 -14.81 7.81 2.46
C LYS A 395 -14.54 6.32 2.48
N GLU A 396 -13.40 5.90 1.96
CA GLU A 396 -13.02 4.51 1.78
C GLU A 396 -12.75 3.82 3.13
N ASN A 397 -12.79 2.49 3.12
CA ASN A 397 -12.46 1.68 4.28
C ASN A 397 -11.02 1.92 4.76
N ILE A 398 -10.81 1.87 6.06
CA ILE A 398 -9.50 2.04 6.69
C ILE A 398 -8.80 0.68 6.75
N GLY A 399 -7.81 0.50 5.90
CA GLY A 399 -6.98 -0.69 5.83
C GLY A 399 -5.70 -0.60 6.67
N LEU A 400 -4.86 -1.62 6.56
CA LEU A 400 -3.62 -1.79 7.34
C LEU A 400 -2.72 -0.54 7.35
N ILE A 401 -2.43 0.02 6.19
CA ILE A 401 -1.49 1.15 6.05
C ILE A 401 -2.02 2.39 6.79
N GLU A 402 -3.31 2.65 6.65
CA GLU A 402 -3.95 3.81 7.28
C GLU A 402 -4.08 3.62 8.80
N VAL A 403 -4.34 2.39 9.25
CA VAL A 403 -4.30 2.03 10.68
C VAL A 403 -2.97 2.42 11.31
N MET A 404 -1.87 2.25 10.60
CA MET A 404 -0.52 2.55 11.07
C MET A 404 -0.17 4.05 11.05
N GLY A 405 -1.00 4.91 10.43
CA GLY A 405 -0.83 6.36 10.45
C GLY A 405 -0.36 6.99 9.14
N LEU A 406 -0.55 6.33 8.01
CA LEU A 406 -0.34 6.89 6.67
C LEU A 406 -1.68 7.00 5.94
N ALA A 407 -2.14 8.21 5.69
CA ALA A 407 -3.32 8.46 4.88
C ALA A 407 -3.01 8.25 3.38
N ILE A 408 -3.84 7.45 2.72
CA ILE A 408 -3.83 7.29 1.27
C ILE A 408 -5.08 7.96 0.73
N LEU A 409 -4.91 9.19 0.22
CA LEU A 409 -6.01 10.02 -0.23
C LEU A 409 -6.19 9.97 -1.75
N PRO A 410 -7.43 10.15 -2.25
CA PRO A 410 -7.73 10.06 -3.67
C PRO A 410 -7.12 11.21 -4.49
N ALA A 411 -6.74 10.93 -5.74
CA ALA A 411 -6.09 11.86 -6.66
C ALA A 411 -6.87 13.17 -6.87
N ARG A 412 -8.22 13.11 -6.85
CA ARG A 412 -9.09 14.29 -7.00
C ARG A 412 -8.75 15.43 -6.04
N LEU A 413 -8.23 15.12 -4.85
CA LEU A 413 -7.91 16.12 -3.83
C LEU A 413 -6.80 17.07 -4.25
N LYS A 414 -5.90 16.67 -5.16
CA LYS A 414 -4.88 17.59 -5.69
C LYS A 414 -5.55 18.81 -6.32
N ASP A 415 -6.39 18.59 -7.29
CA ASP A 415 -7.05 19.68 -8.03
C ASP A 415 -8.08 20.40 -7.17
N GLU A 416 -8.84 19.67 -6.35
CA GLU A 416 -9.82 20.26 -5.42
C GLU A 416 -9.15 21.20 -4.41
N LEU A 417 -8.01 20.85 -3.82
CA LEU A 417 -7.30 21.71 -2.87
C LEU A 417 -6.66 22.93 -3.57
N GLU A 418 -6.17 22.77 -4.80
CA GLU A 418 -5.65 23.90 -5.58
C GLU A 418 -6.76 24.91 -5.89
N GLU A 419 -7.92 24.48 -6.34
CA GLU A 419 -9.09 25.34 -6.60
C GLU A 419 -9.64 25.95 -5.30
N LEU A 420 -9.71 25.18 -4.23
CA LEU A 420 -10.11 25.67 -2.91
C LEU A 420 -9.17 26.77 -2.42
N SER A 421 -7.88 26.59 -2.59
CA SER A 421 -6.89 27.62 -2.20
C SER A 421 -7.12 28.96 -2.90
N LYS A 422 -7.40 28.94 -4.20
CA LYS A 422 -7.74 30.13 -4.97
C LYS A 422 -9.04 30.78 -4.50
N CYS A 423 -10.07 29.96 -4.28
CA CYS A 423 -11.37 30.40 -3.80
C CYS A 423 -11.28 31.13 -2.45
N LEU A 424 -10.51 30.57 -1.51
CA LEU A 424 -10.31 31.13 -0.17
C LEU A 424 -9.53 32.46 -0.21
N VAL A 425 -8.48 32.55 -1.00
CA VAL A 425 -7.67 33.78 -1.14
C VAL A 425 -8.48 34.91 -1.78
N GLU A 426 -9.34 34.58 -2.74
CA GLU A 426 -10.20 35.53 -3.43
C GLU A 426 -11.47 35.89 -2.63
N GLY A 427 -11.71 35.24 -1.49
CA GLY A 427 -12.89 35.47 -0.66
C GLY A 427 -14.21 35.05 -1.33
N LYS A 428 -14.15 34.07 -2.26
CA LYS A 428 -15.33 33.54 -2.94
C LYS A 428 -16.10 32.57 -2.04
N ASP A 429 -17.40 32.48 -2.27
CA ASP A 429 -18.24 31.48 -1.60
C ASP A 429 -17.94 30.07 -2.14
N VAL A 430 -17.43 29.22 -1.27
CA VAL A 430 -17.10 27.82 -1.60
C VAL A 430 -18.34 27.03 -2.06
N ARG A 431 -19.52 27.34 -1.52
CA ARG A 431 -20.79 26.70 -1.90
C ARG A 431 -21.23 27.02 -3.31
N ALA A 432 -20.76 28.12 -3.86
CA ALA A 432 -21.08 28.54 -5.23
C ALA A 432 -20.28 27.76 -6.29
N VAL A 433 -19.27 27.01 -5.92
CA VAL A 433 -18.44 26.20 -6.81
C VAL A 433 -18.81 24.72 -6.64
N ALA A 434 -19.44 24.14 -7.66
CA ALA A 434 -20.04 22.80 -7.60
C ALA A 434 -19.06 21.71 -7.13
N GLU A 435 -17.83 21.73 -7.62
CA GLU A 435 -16.79 20.75 -7.24
C GLU A 435 -16.30 20.93 -5.79
N LEU A 436 -16.47 22.11 -5.20
CA LEU A 436 -15.99 22.47 -3.87
C LEU A 436 -17.06 22.46 -2.79
N GLU A 437 -18.33 22.42 -3.16
CA GLU A 437 -19.48 22.49 -2.22
C GLU A 437 -19.34 21.48 -1.07
N LYS A 438 -18.88 20.26 -1.37
CA LYS A 438 -18.65 19.19 -0.38
C LYS A 438 -17.65 19.57 0.72
N HIS A 439 -16.78 20.54 0.48
CA HIS A 439 -15.79 21.04 1.44
C HIS A 439 -16.27 22.24 2.27
N ALA A 440 -17.44 22.80 1.96
CA ALA A 440 -17.89 24.08 2.50
C ALA A 440 -18.06 24.05 4.02
N ASP A 441 -18.69 23.05 4.58
CA ASP A 441 -18.90 22.93 6.04
C ASP A 441 -17.57 22.83 6.79
N TRP A 442 -16.64 22.08 6.23
CA TRP A 442 -15.26 21.97 6.76
C TRP A 442 -14.53 23.32 6.72
N VAL A 443 -14.68 24.07 5.62
CA VAL A 443 -14.10 25.43 5.49
C VAL A 443 -14.69 26.37 6.54
N ASP A 444 -15.99 26.36 6.72
CA ASP A 444 -16.66 27.18 7.73
C ASP A 444 -16.17 26.87 9.14
N GLU A 445 -15.82 25.63 9.41
CA GLU A 445 -15.30 25.19 10.71
C GLU A 445 -13.86 25.68 10.95
N PHE A 446 -12.95 25.53 9.98
CA PHE A 446 -11.54 25.86 10.20
C PHE A 446 -11.17 27.31 9.90
N LEU A 447 -11.81 27.94 8.92
CA LEU A 447 -11.42 29.27 8.44
C LEU A 447 -11.35 30.34 9.54
N PRO A 448 -12.29 30.42 10.52
CA PRO A 448 -12.20 31.34 11.62
C PRO A 448 -10.96 31.20 12.52
N ARG A 449 -10.32 30.03 12.50
CA ARG A 449 -9.08 29.76 13.25
C ARG A 449 -7.83 30.26 12.53
N HIS A 450 -7.95 30.70 11.28
CA HIS A 450 -6.85 31.12 10.42
C HIS A 450 -7.09 32.52 9.85
N PRO A 451 -7.19 33.57 10.70
CA PRO A 451 -7.35 34.93 10.22
C PRO A 451 -6.16 35.46 9.42
N GLU A 452 -5.00 34.80 9.54
CA GLU A 452 -3.76 35.10 8.82
C GLU A 452 -3.72 34.52 7.38
N LEU A 453 -4.74 33.78 6.94
CA LEU A 453 -4.76 33.10 5.66
C LEU A 453 -4.58 34.07 4.47
N ASN A 454 -3.61 33.77 3.62
CA ASN A 454 -3.28 34.57 2.44
C ASN A 454 -2.73 33.65 1.32
N SER A 455 -2.35 34.24 0.19
CA SER A 455 -1.86 33.50 -0.97
C SER A 455 -0.55 32.73 -0.73
N GLU A 456 0.24 33.09 0.28
CA GLU A 456 1.52 32.44 0.57
C GLU A 456 1.36 31.21 1.48
N ASN A 457 0.39 31.22 2.39
CA ASN A 457 0.23 30.20 3.43
C ASN A 457 -1.00 29.30 3.27
N VAL A 458 -1.92 29.62 2.36
CA VAL A 458 -3.20 28.90 2.23
C VAL A 458 -3.03 27.40 2.01
N MET A 459 -2.08 26.99 1.18
CA MET A 459 -1.86 25.56 0.92
C MET A 459 -1.31 24.83 2.14
N ASP A 460 -0.43 25.45 2.91
CA ASP A 460 0.09 24.88 4.16
C ASP A 460 -1.01 24.72 5.20
N ILE A 461 -1.91 25.71 5.30
CA ILE A 461 -3.09 25.65 6.16
C ILE A 461 -4.02 24.50 5.73
N LEU A 462 -4.31 24.38 4.43
CA LEU A 462 -5.15 23.30 3.91
C LEU A 462 -4.55 21.91 4.18
N LYS A 463 -3.25 21.76 4.00
CA LYS A 463 -2.53 20.50 4.30
C LYS A 463 -2.61 20.14 5.78
N GLU A 464 -2.46 21.12 6.67
CA GLU A 464 -2.60 20.91 8.12
C GLU A 464 -4.04 20.50 8.47
N GLU A 465 -5.03 21.19 7.94
CA GLU A 465 -6.45 20.87 8.20
C GLU A 465 -6.88 19.52 7.61
N VAL A 466 -6.36 19.13 6.46
CA VAL A 466 -6.52 17.75 5.92
C VAL A 466 -5.97 16.73 6.89
N GLY A 467 -4.82 16.98 7.48
CA GLY A 467 -4.23 16.11 8.49
C GLY A 467 -5.12 15.93 9.72
N LYS A 468 -5.73 17.01 10.19
CA LYS A 468 -6.70 16.96 11.30
C LYS A 468 -7.95 16.15 10.95
N VAL A 469 -8.45 16.27 9.71
CA VAL A 469 -9.55 15.43 9.21
C VAL A 469 -9.16 13.97 9.27
N PHE A 470 -7.97 13.62 8.84
CA PHE A 470 -7.53 12.21 8.86
C PHE A 470 -7.35 11.67 10.30
N VAL A 471 -6.91 12.47 11.25
CA VAL A 471 -6.93 12.07 12.66
C VAL A 471 -8.35 11.74 13.12
N GLY A 472 -9.33 12.57 12.76
CA GLY A 472 -10.75 12.30 13.03
C GLY A 472 -11.25 11.02 12.34
N VAL A 473 -10.79 10.76 11.13
CA VAL A 473 -11.07 9.49 10.40
C VAL A 473 -10.56 8.28 11.18
N LEU A 474 -9.35 8.34 11.72
CA LEU A 474 -8.79 7.25 12.53
C LEU A 474 -9.53 7.10 13.87
N GLU A 475 -9.94 8.20 14.49
CA GLU A 475 -10.75 8.18 15.72
C GLU A 475 -12.12 7.54 15.47
N ASP A 476 -12.76 7.83 14.33
CA ASP A 476 -14.01 7.17 13.92
C ASP A 476 -13.82 5.66 13.72
N ALA A 477 -12.69 5.24 13.16
CA ALA A 477 -12.37 3.84 12.95
C ALA A 477 -12.02 3.08 14.24
N GLY A 478 -11.65 3.78 15.30
CA GLY A 478 -11.34 3.20 16.60
C GLY A 478 -12.60 2.68 17.31
N VAL A 479 -12.53 1.46 17.83
CA VAL A 479 -13.64 0.83 18.58
C VAL A 479 -13.85 1.54 19.91
N TYR A 480 -12.77 1.70 20.69
CA TYR A 480 -12.80 2.45 21.94
C TYR A 480 -12.27 3.86 21.70
N LYS A 481 -13.11 4.86 21.96
CA LYS A 481 -12.74 6.25 21.75
C LYS A 481 -11.71 6.72 22.76
N CYS A 482 -10.90 7.73 22.38
CA CYS A 482 -9.88 8.33 23.25
C CYS A 482 -10.50 9.32 24.26
N THR A 483 -11.61 8.95 24.85
CA THR A 483 -12.32 9.63 25.94
C THR A 483 -12.15 8.84 27.23
N GLU A 484 -12.55 9.40 28.35
CA GLU A 484 -12.51 8.71 29.65
C GLU A 484 -13.38 7.44 29.62
N GLU A 485 -14.58 7.52 29.05
CA GLU A 485 -15.51 6.40 28.90
C GLU A 485 -14.94 5.31 27.97
N GLY A 486 -14.38 5.73 26.84
CA GLY A 486 -13.77 4.81 25.87
C GLY A 486 -12.55 4.09 26.45
N ARG A 487 -11.70 4.81 27.17
CA ARG A 487 -10.53 4.22 27.86
C ARG A 487 -10.95 3.27 28.97
N SER A 488 -12.01 3.59 29.72
CA SER A 488 -12.57 2.70 30.75
C SER A 488 -13.14 1.43 30.14
N ALA A 489 -13.87 1.52 29.04
CA ALA A 489 -14.40 0.37 28.31
C ALA A 489 -13.28 -0.50 27.72
N PHE A 490 -12.21 0.10 27.21
CA PHE A 490 -11.06 -0.65 26.73
C PHE A 490 -10.34 -1.38 27.88
N ALA A 491 -10.14 -0.71 29.01
CA ALA A 491 -9.58 -1.34 30.21
C ALA A 491 -10.43 -2.52 30.70
N LYS A 492 -11.75 -2.39 30.68
CA LYS A 492 -12.68 -3.46 31.03
C LYS A 492 -12.47 -4.70 30.14
N PHE A 493 -12.28 -4.52 28.84
CA PHE A 493 -11.91 -5.63 27.95
C PHE A 493 -10.57 -6.25 28.36
N MET A 494 -9.54 -5.44 28.57
CA MET A 494 -8.20 -5.90 28.98
C MET A 494 -8.22 -6.71 30.26
N GLU A 495 -9.10 -6.39 31.20
CA GLU A 495 -9.27 -7.09 32.47
C GLU A 495 -9.96 -8.47 32.31
N THR A 496 -10.54 -8.75 31.14
CA THR A 496 -11.11 -10.07 30.82
C THR A 496 -10.07 -11.06 30.28
N LEU A 497 -8.88 -10.59 29.91
CA LEU A 497 -7.80 -11.42 29.40
C LEU A 497 -7.09 -12.14 30.54
#